data_d215656360a9ddf7131e68043b62d2b4
#
_entry.id   d215656360a9ddf7131e68043b62d2b4
#
_cell.length_a   1.000
_cell.length_b   1.000
_cell.length_c   1.000
_cell.angle_alpha   90.00
_cell.angle_beta   90.00
_cell.angle_gamma   90.00
#
_symmetry.space_group_name_H-M   'P 1'
#
loop_
_entity.id
_entity.type
_entity.pdbx_description
1 polymer ?
#
loop_
_entity_poly.entity_id
_entity_poly.type
_entity_poly.pdbx_seq_one_letter_code
_entity_poly.pdbx_strand_id
1 'polypeptide(L)'
;AGAARADVVIAVAGRDQDNYVICKMARRLFNVKRSVARVNDPRNEDLFRIEEVDYIISVTSMVSRAIEYEIVPHDIKTLFTWHKRMSMVELDLPPDAPVVGMPIRKLDFPSNSILAAIWREGEPIIPDGNTVLQPGDELFALTLKGNEELLKRTLIG
;
A
#
# COMPACT_ATOMS: atom_id res chain seq x y z
N ALA A 1 19.38 -4.68 29.96
CA ALA A 1 18.37 -3.63 30.02
C ALA A 1 16.93 -4.15 29.83
N GLY A 2 16.48 -5.20 30.56
CA GLY A 2 15.05 -5.60 30.61
C GLY A 2 14.50 -6.35 29.40
N ALA A 3 15.32 -6.75 28.44
CA ALA A 3 14.89 -7.44 27.22
C ALA A 3 14.08 -8.73 27.48
N ALA A 4 14.41 -9.46 28.55
CA ALA A 4 13.70 -10.69 28.93
C ALA A 4 12.23 -10.45 29.38
N ARG A 5 11.83 -9.20 29.60
CA ARG A 5 10.46 -8.83 30.00
C ARG A 5 9.74 -7.96 28.92
N ALA A 6 10.37 -7.81 27.77
CA ALA A 6 9.85 -6.98 26.71
C ALA A 6 8.93 -7.78 25.79
N ASP A 7 7.76 -7.28 25.50
CA ASP A 7 6.85 -7.83 24.50
C ASP A 7 7.25 -7.44 23.07
N VAL A 8 7.93 -6.31 22.94
CA VAL A 8 8.38 -5.77 21.65
C VAL A 8 9.78 -5.21 21.80
N VAL A 9 10.65 -5.44 20.83
CA VAL A 9 11.92 -4.73 20.68
C VAL A 9 11.86 -3.81 19.47
N ILE A 10 12.36 -2.58 19.62
CA ILE A 10 12.45 -1.60 18.54
C ILE A 10 13.92 -1.21 18.37
N ALA A 11 14.54 -1.63 17.27
CA ALA A 11 15.93 -1.36 16.94
C ALA A 11 16.02 -0.16 15.99
N VAL A 12 16.50 0.98 16.47
CA VAL A 12 16.57 2.26 15.74
C VAL A 12 17.97 2.88 15.77
N ALA A 13 19.00 2.06 15.89
CA ALA A 13 20.40 2.50 15.84
C ALA A 13 20.76 3.10 14.47
N GLY A 14 21.89 3.80 14.40
CA GLY A 14 22.36 4.45 13.17
C GLY A 14 22.84 3.50 12.08
N ARG A 15 23.17 2.25 12.41
CA ARG A 15 23.67 1.25 11.46
C ARG A 15 22.73 0.05 11.39
N ASP A 16 22.48 -0.43 10.17
CA ASP A 16 21.58 -1.56 9.92
C ASP A 16 22.08 -2.84 10.58
N GLN A 17 23.41 -3.06 10.60
CA GLN A 17 24.01 -4.22 11.24
C GLN A 17 23.68 -4.28 12.73
N ASP A 18 23.69 -3.12 13.40
CA ASP A 18 23.36 -3.04 14.82
C ASP A 18 21.87 -3.35 15.04
N ASN A 19 21.00 -2.78 14.22
CA ASN A 19 19.54 -3.02 14.27
C ASN A 19 19.21 -4.49 14.01
N TYR A 20 19.89 -5.11 13.07
CA TYR A 20 19.77 -6.53 12.78
C TYR A 20 20.17 -7.39 13.98
N VAL A 21 21.37 -7.14 14.55
CA VAL A 21 21.87 -7.89 15.71
C VAL A 21 20.94 -7.73 16.91
N ILE A 22 20.46 -6.51 17.18
CA ILE A 22 19.52 -6.24 18.29
C ILE A 22 18.25 -7.09 18.13
N CYS A 23 17.62 -7.09 16.96
CA CYS A 23 16.41 -7.88 16.72
C CYS A 23 16.68 -9.38 16.86
N LYS A 24 17.76 -9.86 16.26
CA LYS A 24 18.15 -11.28 16.31
C LYS A 24 18.44 -11.77 17.74
N MET A 25 19.18 -10.98 18.52
CA MET A 25 19.46 -11.30 19.93
C MET A 25 18.19 -11.25 20.78
N ALA A 26 17.36 -10.24 20.60
CA ALA A 26 16.09 -10.12 21.32
C ALA A 26 15.20 -11.36 21.13
N ARG A 27 15.10 -11.85 19.91
CA ARG A 27 14.34 -13.05 19.58
C ARG A 27 14.99 -14.31 20.11
N ARG A 28 16.28 -14.53 19.82
CA ARG A 28 16.96 -15.82 20.13
C ARG A 28 17.31 -15.99 21.60
N LEU A 29 17.75 -14.93 22.28
CA LEU A 29 18.25 -15.02 23.66
C LEU A 29 17.19 -14.65 24.69
N PHE A 30 16.23 -13.78 24.33
CA PHE A 30 15.23 -13.25 25.25
C PHE A 30 13.81 -13.62 24.90
N ASN A 31 13.60 -14.36 23.78
CA ASN A 31 12.29 -14.83 23.32
C ASN A 31 11.25 -13.71 23.16
N VAL A 32 11.70 -12.51 22.75
CA VAL A 32 10.84 -11.38 22.48
C VAL A 32 9.95 -11.71 21.26
N LYS A 33 8.65 -11.55 21.41
CA LYS A 33 7.66 -12.01 20.43
C LYS A 33 7.58 -11.15 19.19
N ARG A 34 7.86 -9.86 19.31
CA ARG A 34 7.75 -8.90 18.18
C ARG A 34 8.99 -8.04 18.09
N SER A 35 9.45 -7.83 16.88
CA SER A 35 10.62 -7.01 16.57
C SER A 35 10.29 -5.97 15.49
N VAL A 36 10.76 -4.78 15.69
CA VAL A 36 10.69 -3.67 14.73
C VAL A 36 12.09 -3.18 14.46
N ALA A 37 12.48 -3.07 13.21
CA ALA A 37 13.80 -2.57 12.84
C ALA A 37 13.70 -1.36 11.91
N ARG A 38 14.48 -0.33 12.21
CA ARG A 38 14.79 0.71 11.25
C ARG A 38 15.86 0.20 10.30
N VAL A 39 15.62 0.34 8.99
CA VAL A 39 16.59 0.05 7.93
C VAL A 39 16.94 1.36 7.23
N ASN A 40 18.23 1.71 7.25
CA ASN A 40 18.72 2.95 6.66
C ASN A 40 19.01 2.80 5.16
N ASP A 41 19.56 1.64 4.76
CA ASP A 41 19.81 1.30 3.36
C ASP A 41 18.73 0.34 2.84
N PRO A 42 17.88 0.75 1.88
CA PRO A 42 16.82 -0.10 1.33
C PRO A 42 17.30 -1.45 0.80
N ARG A 43 18.55 -1.56 0.37
CA ARG A 43 19.15 -2.82 -0.11
C ARG A 43 19.22 -3.89 0.98
N ASN A 44 19.20 -3.48 2.24
CA ASN A 44 19.24 -4.39 3.38
C ASN A 44 17.84 -4.89 3.80
N GLU A 45 16.75 -4.35 3.27
CA GLU A 45 15.39 -4.73 3.69
C GLU A 45 15.14 -6.24 3.55
N ASP A 46 15.59 -6.85 2.45
CA ASP A 46 15.37 -8.27 2.21
C ASP A 46 16.10 -9.15 3.23
N LEU A 47 17.28 -8.75 3.70
CA LEU A 47 17.99 -9.44 4.77
C LEU A 47 17.15 -9.50 6.05
N PHE A 48 16.55 -8.37 6.46
CA PHE A 48 15.71 -8.31 7.64
C PHE A 48 14.44 -9.15 7.49
N ARG A 49 13.88 -9.24 6.27
CA ARG A 49 12.72 -10.10 5.98
C ARG A 49 13.05 -11.60 6.06
N ILE A 50 14.18 -12.00 5.49
CA ILE A 50 14.64 -13.41 5.53
C ILE A 50 14.86 -13.85 6.98
N GLU A 51 15.40 -12.97 7.81
CA GLU A 51 15.69 -13.24 9.23
C GLU A 51 14.48 -13.00 10.15
N GLU A 52 13.29 -12.94 9.58
CA GLU A 52 12.01 -12.91 10.31
C GLU A 52 11.86 -11.73 11.27
N VAL A 53 12.39 -10.55 10.93
CA VAL A 53 12.04 -9.32 11.63
C VAL A 53 10.59 -8.97 11.29
N ASP A 54 9.74 -8.80 12.29
CA ASP A 54 8.29 -8.72 12.08
C ASP A 54 7.89 -7.43 11.34
N TYR A 55 8.54 -6.30 11.66
CA TYR A 55 8.27 -5.02 11.01
C TYR A 55 9.57 -4.32 10.63
N ILE A 56 9.65 -3.89 9.39
CA ILE A 56 10.79 -3.18 8.82
C ILE A 56 10.33 -1.79 8.42
N ILE A 57 11.02 -0.77 8.94
CA ILE A 57 10.76 0.64 8.63
C ILE A 57 11.98 1.22 7.93
N SER A 58 11.88 1.43 6.64
CA SER A 58 12.89 2.14 5.84
C SER A 58 12.37 3.53 5.50
N VAL A 59 12.94 4.55 6.15
CA VAL A 59 12.58 5.95 5.89
C VAL A 59 12.91 6.33 4.45
N THR A 60 14.05 5.87 3.92
CA THR A 60 14.45 6.12 2.53
C THR A 60 13.42 5.57 1.56
N SER A 61 13.00 4.32 1.72
CA SER A 61 11.97 3.73 0.84
C SER A 61 10.60 4.39 1.00
N MET A 62 10.27 4.87 2.21
CA MET A 62 9.01 5.61 2.44
C MET A 62 9.03 6.95 1.73
N VAL A 63 10.10 7.71 1.88
CA VAL A 63 10.26 9.02 1.22
C VAL A 63 10.33 8.88 -0.29
N SER A 64 11.09 7.90 -0.81
CA SER A 64 11.15 7.65 -2.25
C SER A 64 9.77 7.37 -2.84
N ARG A 65 8.98 6.52 -2.18
CA ARG A 65 7.60 6.24 -2.63
C ARG A 65 6.70 7.46 -2.56
N ALA A 66 6.83 8.28 -1.52
CA ALA A 66 6.06 9.53 -1.42
C ALA A 66 6.43 10.50 -2.55
N ILE A 67 7.71 10.61 -2.88
CA ILE A 67 8.18 11.45 -4.00
C ILE A 67 7.69 10.87 -5.33
N GLU A 68 7.81 9.57 -5.55
CA GLU A 68 7.30 8.90 -6.75
C GLU A 68 5.79 9.14 -6.91
N TYR A 69 5.05 9.07 -5.82
CA TYR A 69 3.60 9.32 -5.79
C TYR A 69 3.24 10.74 -6.27
N GLU A 70 4.04 11.75 -5.92
CA GLU A 70 3.79 13.15 -6.28
C GLU A 70 4.31 13.55 -7.66
N ILE A 71 5.41 12.92 -8.12
CA ILE A 71 6.10 13.36 -9.34
C ILE A 71 5.60 12.63 -10.60
N VAL A 72 5.26 11.36 -10.47
CA VAL A 72 4.82 10.57 -11.63
C VAL A 72 3.34 10.79 -11.84
N PRO A 73 2.91 11.34 -13.00
CA PRO A 73 1.50 11.35 -13.38
C PRO A 73 1.06 9.89 -13.53
N HIS A 74 0.38 9.38 -12.53
CA HIS A 74 -0.19 8.04 -12.60
C HIS A 74 -1.67 8.16 -12.91
N ASP A 75 -2.10 7.58 -14.00
CA ASP A 75 -3.52 7.35 -14.25
C ASP A 75 -4.11 6.37 -13.22
N ILE A 76 -3.24 5.61 -12.53
CA ILE A 76 -3.58 4.76 -11.38
C ILE A 76 -2.48 4.80 -10.34
N LYS A 77 -2.84 5.13 -9.10
CA LYS A 77 -1.93 5.22 -7.95
C LYS A 77 -2.21 4.09 -6.97
N THR A 78 -1.22 3.27 -6.64
CA THR A 78 -1.35 2.26 -5.59
C THR A 78 -1.10 2.89 -4.23
N LEU A 79 -2.16 3.15 -3.48
CA LEU A 79 -2.09 3.74 -2.14
C LEU A 79 -1.51 2.78 -1.11
N PHE A 80 -1.93 1.52 -1.18
CA PHE A 80 -1.58 0.52 -0.19
C PHE A 80 -1.66 -0.90 -0.74
N THR A 81 -0.76 -1.79 -0.30
CA THR A 81 -0.83 -3.22 -0.63
C THR A 81 -0.92 -4.05 0.65
N TRP A 82 -2.02 -4.81 0.81
CA TRP A 82 -2.29 -5.63 1.98
C TRP A 82 -1.79 -7.05 1.78
N HIS A 83 -1.01 -7.55 2.75
CA HIS A 83 -0.46 -8.91 2.73
C HIS A 83 0.20 -9.30 1.39
N LYS A 84 0.73 -8.33 0.64
CA LYS A 84 1.34 -8.51 -0.71
C LYS A 84 0.40 -9.14 -1.74
N ARG A 85 -0.91 -9.16 -1.51
CA ARG A 85 -1.90 -9.85 -2.34
C ARG A 85 -3.04 -8.95 -2.81
N MET A 86 -3.37 -7.91 -2.07
CA MET A 86 -4.47 -6.99 -2.39
C MET A 86 -3.94 -5.56 -2.40
N SER A 87 -4.30 -4.81 -3.41
CA SER A 87 -3.94 -3.41 -3.58
C SER A 87 -5.17 -2.52 -3.42
N MET A 88 -5.01 -1.42 -2.72
CA MET A 88 -5.92 -0.28 -2.79
C MET A 88 -5.33 0.72 -3.76
N VAL A 89 -6.12 1.11 -4.73
CA VAL A 89 -5.70 2.02 -5.80
C VAL A 89 -6.63 3.23 -5.90
N GLU A 90 -6.07 4.33 -6.31
CA GLU A 90 -6.74 5.58 -6.64
C GLU A 90 -6.57 5.84 -8.13
N LEU A 91 -7.66 6.28 -8.78
CA LEU A 91 -7.69 6.67 -10.19
C LEU A 91 -8.51 7.94 -10.33
N ASP A 92 -7.97 8.91 -11.05
CA ASP A 92 -8.72 10.08 -11.48
C ASP A 92 -9.48 9.73 -12.76
N LEU A 93 -10.77 10.01 -12.81
CA LEU A 93 -11.61 9.71 -13.97
C LEU A 93 -11.62 10.88 -14.96
N PRO A 94 -10.89 10.78 -16.08
CA PRO A 94 -10.85 11.85 -17.05
C PRO A 94 -12.20 12.02 -17.78
N PRO A 95 -12.50 13.19 -18.34
CA PRO A 95 -13.78 13.45 -19.00
C PRO A 95 -14.10 12.55 -20.20
N ASP A 96 -13.08 12.04 -20.86
CA ASP A 96 -13.16 11.17 -22.03
C ASP A 96 -13.09 9.67 -21.70
N ALA A 97 -13.08 9.32 -20.40
CA ALA A 97 -13.06 7.92 -19.98
C ALA A 97 -14.31 7.17 -20.46
N PRO A 98 -14.15 5.91 -20.95
CA PRO A 98 -15.24 5.15 -21.55
C PRO A 98 -16.40 4.85 -20.58
N VAL A 99 -16.15 4.90 -19.27
CA VAL A 99 -17.14 4.59 -18.24
C VAL A 99 -17.91 5.82 -17.75
N VAL A 100 -17.57 7.02 -18.19
CA VAL A 100 -18.29 8.26 -17.83
C VAL A 100 -19.75 8.18 -18.26
N GLY A 101 -20.65 8.49 -17.35
CA GLY A 101 -22.11 8.41 -17.56
C GLY A 101 -22.68 7.01 -17.41
N MET A 102 -21.87 5.99 -17.10
CA MET A 102 -22.33 4.62 -16.91
C MET A 102 -22.58 4.31 -15.42
N PRO A 103 -23.66 3.58 -15.06
CA PRO A 103 -23.84 3.06 -13.74
C PRO A 103 -22.87 1.90 -13.47
N ILE A 104 -22.33 1.84 -12.26
CA ILE A 104 -21.29 0.87 -11.85
C ILE A 104 -21.68 -0.58 -12.17
N ARG A 105 -22.95 -0.95 -12.02
CA ARG A 105 -23.43 -2.31 -12.35
C ARG A 105 -23.24 -2.75 -13.80
N LYS A 106 -22.98 -1.80 -14.71
CA LYS A 106 -22.73 -2.08 -16.13
C LYS A 106 -21.25 -2.19 -16.47
N LEU A 107 -20.38 -1.94 -15.49
CA LEU A 107 -18.94 -2.02 -15.68
C LEU A 107 -18.46 -3.46 -15.52
N ASP A 108 -17.58 -3.90 -16.42
CA ASP A 108 -16.96 -5.22 -16.35
C ASP A 108 -15.68 -5.16 -15.52
N PHE A 109 -15.85 -5.11 -14.19
CA PHE A 109 -14.70 -5.07 -13.28
C PHE A 109 -13.88 -6.37 -13.36
N PRO A 110 -12.55 -6.30 -13.28
CA PRO A 110 -11.71 -7.48 -13.10
C PRO A 110 -12.18 -8.30 -11.90
N SER A 111 -12.11 -9.63 -12.03
CA SER A 111 -12.45 -10.54 -10.93
C SER A 111 -11.71 -10.15 -9.65
N ASN A 112 -12.41 -10.17 -8.51
CA ASN A 112 -11.90 -9.74 -7.21
C ASN A 112 -11.47 -8.26 -7.15
N SER A 113 -12.17 -7.42 -7.89
CA SER A 113 -12.05 -5.97 -7.80
C SER A 113 -13.38 -5.35 -7.41
N ILE A 114 -13.33 -4.27 -6.65
CA ILE A 114 -14.50 -3.52 -6.20
C ILE A 114 -14.15 -2.04 -6.13
N LEU A 115 -15.10 -1.19 -6.53
CA LEU A 115 -15.04 0.25 -6.27
C LEU A 115 -15.52 0.49 -4.84
N ALA A 116 -14.62 0.95 -3.98
CA ALA A 116 -14.86 1.09 -2.54
C ALA A 116 -15.42 2.47 -2.17
N ALA A 117 -14.93 3.51 -2.84
CA ALA A 117 -15.37 4.88 -2.62
C ALA A 117 -15.16 5.72 -3.89
N ILE A 118 -15.88 6.84 -3.96
CA ILE A 118 -15.72 7.89 -4.96
C ILE A 118 -15.56 9.20 -4.19
N TRP A 119 -14.61 10.03 -4.59
CA TRP A 119 -14.50 11.39 -4.14
C TRP A 119 -14.97 12.30 -5.26
N ARG A 120 -16.01 13.09 -5.01
CA ARG A 120 -16.64 13.95 -6.01
C ARG A 120 -16.84 15.34 -5.43
N GLU A 121 -16.25 16.36 -6.08
CA GLU A 121 -16.38 17.76 -5.64
C GLU A 121 -16.03 17.99 -4.16
N GLY A 122 -15.08 17.23 -3.63
CA GLY A 122 -14.64 17.33 -2.24
C GLY A 122 -15.46 16.49 -1.24
N GLU A 123 -16.45 15.73 -1.71
CA GLU A 123 -17.32 14.92 -0.85
C GLU A 123 -17.15 13.40 -1.12
N PRO A 124 -17.08 12.57 -0.07
CA PRO A 124 -16.98 11.13 -0.21
C PRO A 124 -18.34 10.51 -0.51
N ILE A 125 -18.39 9.60 -1.47
CA ILE A 125 -19.56 8.81 -1.84
C ILE A 125 -19.22 7.33 -1.65
N ILE A 126 -20.06 6.60 -0.92
CA ILE A 126 -20.02 5.13 -0.91
C ILE A 126 -20.90 4.65 -2.07
N PRO A 127 -20.29 4.12 -3.15
CA PRO A 127 -21.04 3.81 -4.34
C PRO A 127 -21.87 2.52 -4.19
N ASP A 128 -22.96 2.46 -4.93
CA ASP A 128 -23.73 1.25 -5.20
C ASP A 128 -23.75 0.95 -6.70
N GLY A 129 -24.41 -0.14 -7.09
CA GLY A 129 -24.51 -0.53 -8.51
C GLY A 129 -25.25 0.48 -9.39
N ASN A 130 -26.04 1.39 -8.83
CA ASN A 130 -26.78 2.42 -9.57
C ASN A 130 -26.02 3.74 -9.65
N THR A 131 -24.97 3.90 -8.86
CA THR A 131 -24.14 5.10 -8.87
C THR A 131 -23.55 5.29 -10.26
N VAL A 132 -23.80 6.46 -10.85
CA VAL A 132 -23.30 6.83 -12.18
C VAL A 132 -21.98 7.58 -12.02
N LEU A 133 -20.95 7.13 -12.76
CA LEU A 133 -19.64 7.77 -12.76
C LEU A 133 -19.67 9.09 -13.53
N GLN A 134 -18.97 10.10 -13.02
CA GLN A 134 -18.92 11.44 -13.59
C GLN A 134 -17.47 11.85 -13.89
N PRO A 135 -17.27 12.76 -14.84
CA PRO A 135 -15.95 13.35 -15.07
C PRO A 135 -15.40 14.00 -13.81
N GLY A 136 -14.13 13.77 -13.53
CA GLY A 136 -13.45 14.32 -12.35
C GLY A 136 -13.72 13.57 -11.05
N ASP A 137 -14.41 12.42 -11.09
CA ASP A 137 -14.47 11.52 -9.95
C ASP A 137 -13.07 10.98 -9.63
N GLU A 138 -12.66 11.03 -8.36
CA GLU A 138 -11.52 10.27 -7.85
C GLU A 138 -12.03 8.91 -7.35
N LEU A 139 -11.58 7.85 -7.97
CA LEU A 139 -12.09 6.50 -7.72
C LEU A 139 -11.13 5.74 -6.81
N PHE A 140 -11.63 5.21 -5.70
CA PHE A 140 -10.88 4.36 -4.78
C PHE A 140 -11.34 2.91 -4.94
N ALA A 141 -10.46 2.05 -5.42
CA ALA A 141 -10.79 0.66 -5.69
C ALA A 141 -9.88 -0.31 -4.91
N LEU A 142 -10.43 -1.47 -4.56
CA LEU A 142 -9.68 -2.61 -4.05
C LEU A 142 -9.60 -3.66 -5.15
N THR A 143 -8.40 -4.21 -5.37
CA THR A 143 -8.17 -5.24 -6.38
C THR A 143 -7.07 -6.21 -5.92
N LEU A 144 -6.98 -7.37 -6.56
CA LEU A 144 -5.83 -8.25 -6.35
C LEU A 144 -4.59 -7.63 -7.00
N LYS A 145 -3.45 -7.82 -6.33
CA LYS A 145 -2.16 -7.40 -6.86
C LYS A 145 -1.91 -8.04 -8.23
N GLY A 146 -1.60 -7.22 -9.21
CA GLY A 146 -1.41 -7.60 -10.61
C GLY A 146 -2.61 -7.31 -11.51
N ASN A 147 -3.77 -6.94 -10.92
CA ASN A 147 -4.95 -6.53 -11.68
C ASN A 147 -5.08 -5.00 -11.85
N GLU A 148 -4.14 -4.23 -11.30
CA GLU A 148 -4.18 -2.76 -11.32
C GLU A 148 -4.30 -2.23 -12.75
N GLU A 149 -3.46 -2.71 -13.67
CA GLU A 149 -3.48 -2.31 -15.07
C GLU A 149 -4.77 -2.72 -15.78
N LEU A 150 -5.32 -3.89 -15.45
CA LEU A 150 -6.60 -4.34 -16.03
C LEU A 150 -7.74 -3.45 -15.54
N LEU A 151 -7.74 -3.09 -14.25
CA LEU A 151 -8.70 -2.16 -13.67
C LEU A 151 -8.61 -0.79 -14.34
N LYS A 152 -7.40 -0.27 -14.55
CA LYS A 152 -7.15 0.97 -15.27
C LYS A 152 -7.78 0.94 -16.65
N ARG A 153 -7.47 -0.09 -17.45
CA ARG A 153 -8.03 -0.26 -18.80
C ARG A 153 -9.56 -0.35 -18.80
N THR A 154 -10.14 -0.94 -17.78
CA THR A 154 -11.60 -1.03 -17.68
C THR A 154 -12.22 0.35 -17.41
N LEU A 155 -11.57 1.21 -16.62
CA LEU A 155 -12.12 2.49 -16.18
C LEU A 155 -11.75 3.66 -17.08
N ILE A 156 -10.53 3.70 -17.57
CA ILE A 156 -10.04 4.88 -18.33
C ILE A 156 -9.55 4.55 -19.76
N GLY A 157 -9.42 3.27 -20.11
CA GLY A 157 -9.08 2.81 -21.48
C GLY A 157 -7.65 2.35 -21.65
#